data_fb0566e1fdfef439a3f91b1ae0fc5fa5
#
_entry.id   fb0566e1fdfef439a3f91b1ae0fc5fa5
#
_cell.length_a   1.000
_cell.length_b   1.000
_cell.length_c   1.000
_cell.angle_alpha   90.00
_cell.angle_beta   90.00
_cell.angle_gamma   90.00
#
_symmetry.space_group_name_H-M   'P 1'
#
loop_
_entity.id
_entity.type
_entity.pdbx_description
1 polymer ?
#
loop_
_entity_poly.entity_id
_entity_poly.type
_entity_poly.pdbx_seq_one_letter_code
_entity_poly.pdbx_strand_id
1 'polypeptide(L)'
;MMSVDSLLNVFILLMLIFFIMAVLGNTMFFEVFEGNVIDEYKNFTNFHMSFELLFSISTGEDWNRIMYDCMDTSSDCIEGKTCGTGIAPLFFLSFILLVTHIMLNLFVLVIIQQFSKYYIEDDNPRARFEEDFEDFKEAWRHGSGRY
;
A
#
# COMPACT_ATOMS: atom_id res chain seq x y z
N MET A 1 -22.31 0.21 -1.70
CA MET A 1 -21.83 -1.17 -1.61
C MET A 1 -20.71 -1.53 -2.60
N MET A 2 -20.42 -0.73 -3.62
CA MET A 2 -19.35 -1.03 -4.59
C MET A 2 -17.90 -0.78 -4.10
N SER A 3 -17.73 -0.22 -2.92
CA SER A 3 -16.41 0.24 -2.44
C SER A 3 -15.56 -0.85 -1.78
N VAL A 4 -16.17 -1.83 -1.13
CA VAL A 4 -15.46 -2.91 -0.42
C VAL A 4 -14.83 -3.87 -1.43
N ASP A 5 -15.53 -4.20 -2.51
CA ASP A 5 -15.04 -5.11 -3.55
C ASP A 5 -13.80 -4.54 -4.26
N SER A 6 -13.78 -3.24 -4.52
CA SER A 6 -12.62 -2.58 -5.13
C SER A 6 -11.40 -2.56 -4.20
N LEU A 7 -11.62 -2.32 -2.90
CA LEU A 7 -10.55 -2.38 -1.89
C LEU A 7 -9.99 -3.80 -1.76
N LEU A 8 -10.87 -4.80 -1.75
CA LEU A 8 -10.47 -6.20 -1.66
C LEU A 8 -9.61 -6.62 -2.86
N ASN A 9 -9.99 -6.21 -4.08
CA ASN A 9 -9.23 -6.51 -5.28
C ASN A 9 -7.81 -5.93 -5.23
N VAL A 10 -7.66 -4.67 -4.79
CA VAL A 10 -6.33 -4.04 -4.68
C VAL A 10 -5.53 -4.67 -3.55
N PHE A 11 -6.16 -5.05 -2.44
CA PHE A 11 -5.50 -5.76 -1.35
C PHE A 11 -4.99 -7.13 -1.78
N ILE A 12 -5.78 -7.89 -2.54
CA ILE A 12 -5.38 -9.19 -3.10
C ILE A 12 -4.19 -9.01 -4.05
N LEU A 13 -4.23 -7.99 -4.92
CA LEU A 13 -3.12 -7.67 -5.81
C LEU A 13 -1.84 -7.33 -5.02
N LEU A 14 -1.96 -6.54 -3.97
CA LEU A 14 -0.84 -6.21 -3.09
C LEU A 14 -0.25 -7.47 -2.45
N MET A 15 -1.07 -8.34 -1.89
CA MET A 15 -0.64 -9.60 -1.30
C MET A 15 0.03 -10.53 -2.31
N LEU A 16 -0.45 -10.55 -3.55
CA LEU A 16 0.16 -11.32 -4.63
C LEU A 16 1.57 -10.79 -4.94
N ILE A 17 1.76 -9.48 -5.00
CA ILE A 17 3.08 -8.87 -5.23
C ILE A 17 4.03 -9.19 -4.07
N PHE A 18 3.58 -9.07 -2.83
CA PHE A 18 4.39 -9.47 -1.67
C PHE A 18 4.80 -10.94 -1.74
N PHE A 19 3.87 -11.82 -2.10
CA PHE A 19 4.17 -13.25 -2.26
C PHE A 19 5.24 -13.49 -3.32
N ILE A 20 5.08 -12.93 -4.52
CA ILE A 20 6.05 -13.09 -5.61
C ILE A 20 7.41 -12.54 -5.21
N MET A 21 7.45 -11.32 -4.64
CA MET A 21 8.70 -10.70 -4.25
C MET A 21 9.37 -11.40 -3.06
N ALA A 22 8.60 -11.99 -2.13
CA ALA A 22 9.16 -12.80 -1.05
C ALA A 22 9.83 -14.08 -1.55
N VAL A 23 9.20 -14.74 -2.54
CA VAL A 23 9.81 -15.92 -3.19
C VAL A 23 11.07 -15.53 -3.96
N LEU A 24 11.03 -14.44 -4.75
CA LEU A 24 12.21 -13.94 -5.46
C LEU A 24 13.32 -13.51 -4.51
N GLY A 25 12.98 -12.74 -3.45
CA GLY A 25 13.96 -12.33 -2.45
C GLY A 25 14.61 -13.50 -1.74
N ASN A 26 13.82 -14.51 -1.35
CA ASN A 26 14.34 -15.73 -0.77
C ASN A 26 15.29 -16.46 -1.74
N THR A 27 14.94 -16.60 -3.03
CA THR A 27 15.80 -17.29 -4.00
C THR A 27 17.07 -16.53 -4.35
N MET A 28 17.06 -15.21 -4.28
CA MET A 28 18.20 -14.36 -4.66
C MET A 28 19.16 -14.08 -3.48
N PHE A 29 18.63 -13.99 -2.25
CA PHE A 29 19.39 -13.52 -1.10
C PHE A 29 19.39 -14.50 0.08
N PHE A 30 19.04 -15.77 -0.14
CA PHE A 30 18.98 -16.76 0.95
C PHE A 30 20.34 -16.99 1.63
N GLU A 31 21.44 -16.71 0.94
CA GLU A 31 22.80 -16.82 1.47
C GLU A 31 23.23 -15.60 2.31
N VAL A 32 22.50 -14.48 2.22
CA VAL A 32 22.80 -13.26 2.98
C VAL A 32 22.01 -13.29 4.28
N PHE A 33 22.61 -13.74 5.35
CA PHE A 33 21.95 -13.79 6.66
C PHE A 33 22.72 -13.07 7.78
N GLU A 34 23.84 -12.42 7.45
CA GLU A 34 24.64 -11.61 8.38
C GLU A 34 25.12 -10.35 7.65
N GLY A 35 24.76 -9.17 8.15
CA GLY A 35 25.11 -7.88 7.56
C GLY A 35 25.08 -6.78 8.62
N ASN A 36 24.97 -5.52 8.18
CA ASN A 36 24.86 -4.38 9.09
C ASN A 36 23.45 -4.23 9.69
N VAL A 37 22.43 -4.67 8.93
CA VAL A 37 21.01 -4.60 9.29
C VAL A 37 20.36 -5.97 9.19
N ILE A 38 20.84 -6.81 8.26
CA ILE A 38 20.44 -8.20 8.15
C ILE A 38 21.02 -8.99 9.32
N ASP A 39 20.17 -9.67 10.05
CA ASP A 39 20.50 -10.47 11.23
C ASP A 39 19.70 -11.79 11.26
N GLU A 40 19.79 -12.53 12.37
CA GLU A 40 19.10 -13.80 12.56
C GLU A 40 17.56 -13.68 12.39
N TYR A 41 16.99 -12.50 12.65
CA TYR A 41 15.53 -12.25 12.61
C TYR A 41 15.08 -11.52 11.35
N LYS A 42 15.97 -10.76 10.72
CA LYS A 42 15.69 -9.94 9.53
C LYS A 42 16.54 -10.40 8.36
N ASN A 43 16.10 -11.41 7.63
CA ASN A 43 16.85 -11.98 6.51
C ASN A 43 15.93 -12.59 5.45
N PHE A 44 16.53 -13.12 4.39
CA PHE A 44 15.81 -13.78 3.29
C PHE A 44 15.97 -15.31 3.31
N THR A 45 16.35 -15.93 4.42
CA THR A 45 16.65 -17.38 4.47
C THR A 45 15.44 -18.27 4.24
N ASN A 46 14.23 -17.79 4.57
CA ASN A 46 12.99 -18.52 4.29
C ASN A 46 11.87 -17.57 3.90
N PHE A 47 10.81 -18.14 3.31
CA PHE A 47 9.67 -17.36 2.81
C PHE A 47 9.04 -16.46 3.88
N HIS A 48 8.85 -16.95 5.09
CA HIS A 48 8.18 -16.19 6.15
C HIS A 48 9.01 -14.95 6.56
N MET A 49 10.31 -15.13 6.80
CA MET A 49 11.21 -14.01 7.12
C MET A 49 11.34 -13.04 5.95
N SER A 50 11.42 -13.55 4.71
CA SER A 50 11.41 -12.71 3.50
C SER A 50 10.15 -11.86 3.40
N PHE A 51 8.99 -12.44 3.70
CA PHE A 51 7.72 -11.74 3.68
C PHE A 51 7.64 -10.65 4.77
N GLU A 52 8.03 -10.96 6.00
CA GLU A 52 8.08 -9.99 7.11
C GLU A 52 9.06 -8.85 6.82
N LEU A 53 10.24 -9.18 6.29
CA LEU A 53 11.25 -8.19 5.92
C LEU A 53 10.74 -7.25 4.82
N LEU A 54 10.12 -7.79 3.77
CA LEU A 54 9.52 -6.98 2.71
C LEU A 54 8.36 -6.13 3.22
N PHE A 55 7.57 -6.65 4.15
CA PHE A 55 6.52 -5.87 4.80
C PHE A 55 7.11 -4.68 5.57
N SER A 56 8.18 -4.88 6.35
CA SER A 56 8.92 -3.79 7.01
C SER A 56 9.46 -2.77 6.00
N ILE A 57 10.10 -3.24 4.93
CA ILE A 57 10.60 -2.39 3.84
C ILE A 57 9.48 -1.56 3.18
N SER A 58 8.29 -2.12 3.07
CA SER A 58 7.14 -1.42 2.45
C SER A 58 6.69 -0.19 3.24
N THR A 59 6.99 -0.13 4.53
CA THR A 59 6.74 1.05 5.39
C THR A 59 7.82 2.14 5.23
N GLY A 60 8.85 1.89 4.42
CA GLY A 60 9.98 2.80 4.18
C GLY A 60 11.15 2.62 5.15
N GLU A 61 11.09 1.62 6.04
CA GLU A 61 12.10 1.39 7.06
C GLU A 61 13.33 0.67 6.49
N ASP A 62 14.51 1.24 6.69
CA ASP A 62 15.85 0.70 6.42
C ASP A 62 16.09 0.03 5.05
N TRP A 63 15.19 0.20 4.07
CA TRP A 63 15.25 -0.49 2.79
C TRP A 63 16.56 -0.33 2.04
N ASN A 64 17.17 0.86 2.10
CA ASN A 64 18.44 1.16 1.44
C ASN A 64 19.62 0.43 2.12
N ARG A 65 19.61 0.31 3.45
CA ARG A 65 20.67 -0.37 4.20
C ARG A 65 20.59 -1.87 3.96
N ILE A 66 19.38 -2.45 3.97
CA ILE A 66 19.16 -3.86 3.64
C ILE A 66 19.58 -4.14 2.20
N MET A 67 19.27 -3.22 1.26
CA MET A 67 19.73 -3.32 -0.12
C MET A 67 21.27 -3.35 -0.21
N TYR A 68 21.98 -2.52 0.56
CA TYR A 68 23.44 -2.51 0.57
C TYR A 68 24.01 -3.81 1.14
N ASP A 69 23.44 -4.36 2.21
CA ASP A 69 23.84 -5.67 2.73
C ASP A 69 23.65 -6.77 1.68
N CYS A 70 22.52 -6.75 0.93
CA CYS A 70 22.26 -7.70 -0.16
C CYS A 70 23.10 -7.44 -1.43
N MET A 71 23.77 -6.30 -1.55
CA MET A 71 24.58 -5.93 -2.70
C MET A 71 26.07 -6.21 -2.50
N ASP A 72 26.50 -6.50 -1.27
CA ASP A 72 27.92 -6.66 -0.98
C ASP A 72 28.53 -7.83 -1.76
N THR A 73 29.43 -7.47 -2.68
CA THR A 73 30.20 -8.40 -3.52
C THR A 73 31.71 -8.15 -3.34
N SER A 74 32.10 -7.53 -2.23
CA SER A 74 33.49 -7.24 -1.95
C SER A 74 34.32 -8.51 -1.77
N SER A 75 35.66 -8.40 -1.92
CA SER A 75 36.57 -9.51 -1.69
C SER A 75 36.58 -9.99 -0.23
N ASP A 76 36.03 -9.20 0.68
CA ASP A 76 35.99 -9.46 2.10
C ASP A 76 34.70 -10.14 2.54
N CYS A 77 33.71 -10.29 1.63
CA CYS A 77 32.49 -11.00 1.94
C CYS A 77 32.74 -12.52 2.08
N ILE A 78 31.95 -13.16 2.91
CA ILE A 78 32.02 -14.61 3.16
C ILE A 78 30.92 -15.30 2.34
N GLU A 79 31.30 -16.17 1.39
CA GLU A 79 30.33 -16.95 0.63
C GLU A 79 29.42 -17.75 1.56
N GLY A 80 28.10 -17.67 1.29
CA GLY A 80 27.07 -18.32 2.09
C GLY A 80 26.74 -17.61 3.41
N LYS A 81 27.24 -16.38 3.64
CA LYS A 81 26.91 -15.57 4.83
C LYS A 81 26.64 -14.11 4.56
N THR A 82 27.56 -13.43 3.87
CA THR A 82 27.52 -11.98 3.69
C THR A 82 27.62 -11.58 2.22
N CYS A 83 27.96 -12.49 1.33
CA CYS A 83 28.05 -12.20 -0.10
C CYS A 83 26.66 -12.07 -0.71
N GLY A 84 26.38 -10.90 -1.24
CA GLY A 84 25.15 -10.59 -1.94
C GLY A 84 25.27 -10.68 -3.45
N THR A 85 24.44 -9.94 -4.16
CA THR A 85 24.43 -9.89 -5.61
C THR A 85 24.27 -8.47 -6.13
N GLY A 86 24.99 -8.14 -7.22
CA GLY A 86 24.89 -6.83 -7.87
C GLY A 86 23.50 -6.49 -8.45
N ILE A 87 22.58 -7.44 -8.50
CA ILE A 87 21.19 -7.25 -8.95
C ILE A 87 20.30 -6.72 -7.81
N ALA A 88 20.76 -6.72 -6.56
CA ALA A 88 20.00 -6.25 -5.41
C ALA A 88 19.33 -4.88 -5.62
N PRO A 89 20.00 -3.83 -6.15
CA PRO A 89 19.36 -2.54 -6.36
C PRO A 89 18.13 -2.63 -7.29
N LEU A 90 18.21 -3.45 -8.35
CA LEU A 90 17.07 -3.62 -9.26
C LEU A 90 15.88 -4.27 -8.56
N PHE A 91 16.13 -5.28 -7.72
CA PHE A 91 15.09 -5.94 -6.94
C PHE A 91 14.42 -4.96 -5.97
N PHE A 92 15.19 -4.27 -5.12
CA PHE A 92 14.65 -3.37 -4.11
C PHE A 92 13.95 -2.14 -4.72
N LEU A 93 14.54 -1.52 -5.75
CA LEU A 93 13.91 -0.38 -6.41
C LEU A 93 12.60 -0.77 -7.11
N SER A 94 12.57 -1.91 -7.81
CA SER A 94 11.35 -2.39 -8.44
C SER A 94 10.25 -2.69 -7.41
N PHE A 95 10.60 -3.32 -6.29
CA PHE A 95 9.67 -3.60 -5.19
C PHE A 95 9.09 -2.30 -4.61
N ILE A 96 9.93 -1.33 -4.25
CA ILE A 96 9.48 -0.06 -3.68
C ILE A 96 8.59 0.71 -4.66
N LEU A 97 8.96 0.79 -5.94
CA LEU A 97 8.14 1.46 -6.95
C LEU A 97 6.76 0.81 -7.09
N LEU A 98 6.71 -0.53 -7.16
CA LEU A 98 5.45 -1.27 -7.26
C LEU A 98 4.57 -1.06 -6.02
N VAL A 99 5.14 -1.25 -4.82
CA VAL A 99 4.40 -1.12 -3.57
C VAL A 99 3.93 0.32 -3.35
N THR A 100 4.81 1.32 -3.57
CA THR A 100 4.45 2.73 -3.41
C THR A 100 3.32 3.11 -4.37
N HIS A 101 3.38 2.68 -5.63
CA HIS A 101 2.33 2.96 -6.60
C HIS A 101 0.97 2.37 -6.18
N ILE A 102 0.96 1.13 -5.67
CA ILE A 102 -0.26 0.46 -5.22
C ILE A 102 -0.78 1.12 -3.93
N MET A 103 0.10 1.42 -2.98
CA MET A 103 -0.30 2.08 -1.73
C MET A 103 -0.88 3.48 -1.97
N LEU A 104 -0.32 4.25 -2.89
CA LEU A 104 -0.90 5.55 -3.27
C LEU A 104 -2.29 5.38 -3.89
N ASN A 105 -2.48 4.41 -4.78
CA ASN A 105 -3.78 4.13 -5.37
C ASN A 105 -4.81 3.68 -4.32
N LEU A 106 -4.41 2.84 -3.35
CA LEU A 106 -5.25 2.46 -2.21
C LEU A 106 -5.64 3.68 -1.37
N PHE A 107 -4.67 4.54 -1.06
CA PHE A 107 -4.91 5.74 -0.25
C PHE A 107 -5.91 6.68 -0.92
N VAL A 108 -5.74 6.95 -2.22
CA VAL A 108 -6.67 7.77 -3.01
C VAL A 108 -8.07 7.14 -3.02
N LEU A 109 -8.16 5.83 -3.24
CA LEU A 109 -9.43 5.11 -3.25
C LEU A 109 -10.15 5.21 -1.89
N VAL A 110 -9.44 5.00 -0.78
CA VAL A 110 -9.99 5.11 0.59
C VAL A 110 -10.49 6.52 0.86
N ILE A 111 -9.70 7.55 0.50
CA ILE A 111 -10.10 8.95 0.69
C ILE A 111 -11.37 9.26 -0.10
N ILE A 112 -11.41 8.93 -1.40
CA ILE A 112 -12.60 9.17 -2.23
C ILE A 112 -13.83 8.50 -1.63
N GLN A 113 -13.70 7.26 -1.14
CA GLN A 113 -14.80 6.54 -0.50
C GLN A 113 -15.27 7.19 0.79
N GLN A 114 -14.35 7.65 1.64
CA GLN A 114 -14.72 8.34 2.88
C GLN A 114 -15.41 9.68 2.58
N PHE A 115 -14.90 10.44 1.62
CA PHE A 115 -15.56 11.68 1.19
C PHE A 115 -16.94 11.41 0.57
N SER A 116 -17.06 10.43 -0.30
CA SER A 116 -18.33 10.06 -0.92
C SER A 116 -19.37 9.66 0.13
N LYS A 117 -18.97 8.84 1.11
CA LYS A 117 -19.86 8.43 2.21
C LYS A 117 -20.31 9.63 3.05
N TYR A 118 -19.38 10.51 3.41
CA TYR A 118 -19.69 11.68 4.23
C TYR A 118 -20.60 12.69 3.51
N TYR A 119 -20.43 12.87 2.18
CA TYR A 119 -21.20 13.86 1.42
C TYR A 119 -22.50 13.33 0.78
N ILE A 120 -22.65 12.01 0.62
CA ILE A 120 -23.82 11.44 -0.07
C ILE A 120 -24.79 10.79 0.90
N GLU A 121 -24.34 10.23 2.01
CA GLU A 121 -25.17 9.36 2.85
C GLU A 121 -25.83 10.07 4.05
N ASP A 122 -25.29 11.17 4.57
CA ASP A 122 -25.81 11.69 5.85
C ASP A 122 -26.26 13.14 5.89
N ASP A 123 -26.05 13.95 4.94
CA ASP A 123 -26.58 15.33 4.92
C ASP A 123 -26.11 16.07 3.67
N ASN A 124 -26.71 15.74 2.55
CA ASN A 124 -26.50 16.61 1.39
C ASN A 124 -27.28 17.92 1.67
N PRO A 125 -26.59 19.00 2.13
CA PRO A 125 -27.27 20.27 2.43
C PRO A 125 -28.02 20.83 1.21
N ARG A 126 -27.61 20.41 0.01
CA ARG A 126 -28.29 20.76 -1.24
C ARG A 126 -29.58 19.98 -1.44
N ALA A 127 -29.59 18.69 -1.13
CA ALA A 127 -30.84 17.91 -1.25
C ALA A 127 -31.87 18.38 -0.23
N ARG A 128 -31.48 18.64 0.99
CA ARG A 128 -32.36 19.26 2.00
C ARG A 128 -32.80 20.66 1.59
N PHE A 129 -31.89 21.48 1.08
CA PHE A 129 -32.24 22.83 0.63
C PHE A 129 -33.21 22.79 -0.56
N GLU A 130 -33.06 21.85 -1.50
CA GLU A 130 -33.99 21.67 -2.60
C GLU A 130 -35.35 21.18 -2.12
N GLU A 131 -35.42 20.26 -1.15
CA GLU A 131 -36.64 19.77 -0.54
C GLU A 131 -37.34 20.90 0.25
N ASP A 132 -36.64 21.58 1.13
CA ASP A 132 -37.14 22.74 1.88
C ASP A 132 -37.59 23.90 0.96
N PHE A 133 -36.91 24.07 -0.19
CA PHE A 133 -37.25 25.11 -1.16
C PHE A 133 -38.49 24.76 -1.99
N GLU A 134 -38.71 23.50 -2.32
CA GLU A 134 -39.96 23.06 -2.97
C GLU A 134 -41.15 23.18 -1.99
N ASP A 135 -40.98 22.78 -0.74
CA ASP A 135 -42.00 22.96 0.31
C ASP A 135 -42.33 24.44 0.54
N PHE A 136 -41.34 25.31 0.52
CA PHE A 136 -41.54 26.76 0.61
C PHE A 136 -42.31 27.28 -0.62
N LYS A 137 -41.98 26.87 -1.82
CA LYS A 137 -42.71 27.25 -3.05
C LYS A 137 -44.18 26.80 -3.01
N GLU A 138 -44.45 25.62 -2.50
CA GLU A 138 -45.81 25.10 -2.37
C GLU A 138 -46.62 25.89 -1.33
N ALA A 139 -46.02 26.14 -0.17
CA ALA A 139 -46.64 26.98 0.85
C ALA A 139 -46.88 28.40 0.37
N TRP A 140 -45.95 29.00 -0.39
CA TRP A 140 -46.10 30.31 -1.01
C TRP A 140 -47.26 30.35 -2.03
N ARG A 141 -47.37 29.32 -2.89
CA ARG A 141 -48.43 29.20 -3.89
C ARG A 141 -49.80 29.08 -3.24
N HIS A 142 -49.93 28.37 -2.14
CA HIS A 142 -51.18 28.24 -1.40
C HIS A 142 -51.51 29.51 -0.58
N GLY A 143 -50.51 30.22 -0.09
CA GLY A 143 -50.70 31.50 0.64
C GLY A 143 -51.02 32.66 -0.25
N SER A 144 -50.45 32.73 -1.46
CA SER A 144 -50.62 33.82 -2.44
C SER A 144 -51.95 33.79 -3.22
N GLY A 145 -52.63 32.67 -3.19
CA GLY A 145 -53.91 32.50 -3.90
C GLY A 145 -55.18 32.98 -3.12
N ARG A 146 -54.99 33.66 -2.03
CA ARG A 146 -56.07 34.07 -1.08
C ARG A 146 -56.32 35.58 -1.00
N TYR A 147 -55.87 36.34 -2.03
CA TYR A 147 -56.25 37.77 -2.19
C TYR A 147 -56.85 38.01 -3.55
#